data_f688ca42e2edf720946f9896adab55e0
#
_entry.id   f688ca42e2edf720946f9896adab55e0
#
_cell.length_a   1.000
_cell.length_b   1.000
_cell.length_c   1.000
_cell.angle_alpha   90.00
_cell.angle_beta   90.00
_cell.angle_gamma   90.00
#
_symmetry.space_group_name_H-M   'P 1'
#
loop_
_entity.id
_entity.type
_entity.pdbx_description
1 polymer ?
#
loop_
_entity_poly.entity_id
_entity_poly.type
_entity_poly.pdbx_seq_one_letter_code
_entity_poly.pdbx_strand_id
1 'polypeptide(L)'
;LIHHIALAFAAALLTHDALSAQPAKQSPYPHATETIGSVRQIYDGVLTPEMAISTFRNIDRLFPVRSVPRSSNPMPLPRAAVPLRTIRFSDGGKLYDLDSYLELNRVSGLLILKDGRIKLERYRYGNTGLTRWMSMSIAKSLTSTLIGAAVKQGKIKSLADPVTHYVPALSGSAYEGVSIRDVLMMASGVRWNETYTDAASDRRRLLEAQISQKPGSALKVMGSLPRAAAPGTVNNYNTGETQVAAEILRNATGKSLATYLHEQIWSRVGMEADANWWLESPDGIEIGGSGFSATLRDYGRFGLFLLNGGRVNGESILPERWLQEATTPKVLRDGKAQDYGYLWWTGTTPVSRRDGAYSAEGIHGQFLYVNPAARVVIVVWGAQPEPLGGAVINDWAFFEAVAGALR
;
A
#
# COMPACT_ATOMS: atom_id res chain seq x y z
N LEU A 1 -88.04 -14.27 -20.10
CA LEU A 1 -87.64 -13.35 -19.06
C LEU A 1 -86.41 -13.96 -18.30
N ILE A 2 -85.24 -13.53 -18.71
CA ILE A 2 -83.98 -14.06 -18.10
C ILE A 2 -83.28 -12.84 -17.47
N HIS A 3 -83.09 -12.91 -16.14
CA HIS A 3 -82.33 -11.91 -15.39
C HIS A 3 -80.86 -12.23 -15.45
N HIS A 4 -80.05 -11.26 -15.89
CA HIS A 4 -78.60 -11.31 -15.80
C HIS A 4 -78.18 -10.63 -14.47
N ILE A 5 -77.49 -11.42 -13.61
CA ILE A 5 -76.80 -10.94 -12.43
C ILE A 5 -75.33 -10.69 -12.80
N ALA A 6 -74.88 -9.44 -12.78
CA ALA A 6 -73.50 -9.06 -12.93
C ALA A 6 -72.76 -9.11 -11.61
N LEU A 7 -71.77 -10.00 -11.46
CA LEU A 7 -70.81 -9.99 -10.35
C LEU A 7 -69.68 -8.96 -10.66
N ALA A 8 -69.56 -8.00 -9.79
CA ALA A 8 -68.39 -7.08 -9.80
C ALA A 8 -67.30 -7.66 -8.91
N PHE A 9 -66.14 -7.98 -9.51
CA PHE A 9 -64.89 -8.29 -8.77
C PHE A 9 -64.19 -6.98 -8.46
N ALA A 10 -64.07 -6.64 -7.17
CA ALA A 10 -63.20 -5.59 -6.67
C ALA A 10 -61.77 -6.16 -6.50
N ALA A 11 -60.84 -5.72 -7.35
CA ALA A 11 -59.42 -6.02 -7.18
C ALA A 11 -58.81 -5.01 -6.15
N ALA A 12 -58.46 -5.48 -5.00
CA ALA A 12 -57.67 -4.74 -4.01
C ALA A 12 -56.21 -4.67 -4.45
N LEU A 13 -55.77 -3.51 -4.91
CA LEU A 13 -54.36 -3.19 -5.15
C LEU A 13 -53.67 -3.02 -3.79
N LEU A 14 -52.89 -4.04 -3.38
CA LEU A 14 -51.93 -3.92 -2.29
C LEU A 14 -50.70 -3.15 -2.83
N THR A 15 -50.62 -1.87 -2.54
CA THR A 15 -49.38 -1.08 -2.72
C THR A 15 -48.37 -1.53 -1.67
N HIS A 16 -47.38 -2.25 -2.08
CA HIS A 16 -46.18 -2.48 -1.27
C HIS A 16 -45.38 -1.19 -1.32
N ASP A 17 -45.45 -0.38 -0.27
CA ASP A 17 -44.48 0.66 0.00
C ASP A 17 -43.12 -0.02 0.27
N ALA A 18 -42.27 -0.07 -0.75
CA ALA A 18 -40.86 -0.38 -0.59
C ALA A 18 -40.23 0.78 0.20
N LEU A 19 -40.12 0.60 1.52
CA LEU A 19 -39.25 1.44 2.35
C LEU A 19 -37.83 1.34 1.76
N SER A 20 -37.46 2.35 0.96
CA SER A 20 -36.08 2.55 0.56
C SER A 20 -35.26 2.84 1.84
N ALA A 21 -34.53 1.85 2.33
CA ALA A 21 -33.58 2.04 3.41
C ALA A 21 -32.58 3.11 2.97
N GLN A 22 -32.69 4.31 3.51
CA GLN A 22 -31.66 5.33 3.36
C GLN A 22 -30.34 4.73 3.84
N PRO A 23 -29.23 4.86 3.06
CA PRO A 23 -27.95 4.41 3.52
C PRO A 23 -27.65 5.09 4.86
N ALA A 24 -27.35 4.32 5.89
CA ALA A 24 -27.02 4.81 7.21
C ALA A 24 -25.93 5.89 7.05
N LYS A 25 -26.19 7.12 7.55
CA LYS A 25 -25.19 8.18 7.57
C LYS A 25 -23.95 7.61 8.25
N GLN A 26 -22.84 7.50 7.51
CA GLN A 26 -21.57 7.11 8.11
C GLN A 26 -21.27 8.08 9.24
N SER A 27 -20.95 7.54 10.42
CA SER A 27 -20.45 8.36 11.52
C SER A 27 -19.21 9.13 11.04
N PRO A 28 -19.07 10.42 11.39
CA PRO A 28 -17.92 11.20 10.99
C PRO A 28 -16.62 10.50 11.43
N TYR A 29 -15.55 10.64 10.64
CA TYR A 29 -14.26 10.06 10.96
C TYR A 29 -13.79 10.56 12.34
N PRO A 30 -13.44 9.68 13.29
CA PRO A 30 -13.29 10.06 14.70
C PRO A 30 -12.13 11.05 14.95
N HIS A 31 -11.19 11.17 14.01
CA HIS A 31 -10.00 12.02 14.13
C HIS A 31 -10.05 13.28 13.24
N ALA A 32 -11.17 13.54 12.57
CA ALA A 32 -11.29 14.58 11.53
C ALA A 32 -10.97 16.02 12.01
N THR A 33 -11.14 16.30 13.30
CA THR A 33 -10.99 17.65 13.88
C THR A 33 -9.63 17.88 14.57
N GLU A 34 -8.76 16.88 14.58
CA GLU A 34 -7.44 17.00 15.24
C GLU A 34 -6.55 18.02 14.53
N THR A 35 -5.71 18.69 15.31
CA THR A 35 -4.62 19.52 14.78
C THR A 35 -3.59 18.61 14.12
N ILE A 36 -3.16 18.94 12.89
CA ILE A 36 -2.18 18.21 12.13
C ILE A 36 -1.01 19.11 11.70
N GLY A 37 0.14 18.49 11.50
CA GLY A 37 1.30 19.15 10.90
C GLY A 37 1.20 19.26 9.38
N SER A 38 2.24 19.75 8.76
CA SER A 38 2.38 19.84 7.31
C SER A 38 3.16 18.65 6.74
N VAL A 39 2.99 18.42 5.43
CA VAL A 39 3.76 17.39 4.73
C VAL A 39 5.29 17.68 4.75
N ARG A 40 5.70 18.95 4.73
CA ARG A 40 7.13 19.29 4.88
C ARG A 40 7.67 18.85 6.23
N GLN A 41 6.95 19.09 7.33
CA GLN A 41 7.35 18.64 8.66
C GLN A 41 7.46 17.12 8.77
N ILE A 42 6.61 16.36 8.06
CA ILE A 42 6.75 14.88 7.98
C ILE A 42 8.12 14.52 7.41
N TYR A 43 8.48 15.10 6.25
CA TYR A 43 9.74 14.78 5.58
C TYR A 43 10.98 15.35 6.28
N ASP A 44 10.83 16.45 6.97
CA ASP A 44 11.91 17.04 7.78
C ASP A 44 12.16 16.29 9.11
N GLY A 45 11.21 15.42 9.53
CA GLY A 45 11.31 14.70 10.80
C GLY A 45 11.18 15.62 12.03
N VAL A 46 10.43 16.73 11.92
CA VAL A 46 10.32 17.75 12.97
C VAL A 46 8.95 17.82 13.64
N LEU A 47 8.08 16.86 13.39
CA LEU A 47 6.81 16.74 14.11
C LEU A 47 7.07 16.34 15.56
N THR A 48 6.34 16.97 16.51
CA THR A 48 6.31 16.42 17.87
C THR A 48 5.65 15.05 17.88
N PRO A 49 5.91 14.21 18.90
CA PRO A 49 5.32 12.87 18.98
C PRO A 49 3.79 12.84 18.81
N GLU A 50 3.08 13.78 19.45
CA GLU A 50 1.62 13.88 19.40
C GLU A 50 1.16 14.36 18.03
N MET A 51 1.85 15.35 17.46
CA MET A 51 1.58 15.88 16.13
C MET A 51 1.83 14.83 15.04
N ALA A 52 2.84 13.98 15.19
CA ALA A 52 3.09 12.87 14.28
C ALA A 52 1.90 11.92 14.24
N ILE A 53 1.38 11.50 15.40
CA ILE A 53 0.24 10.60 15.51
C ILE A 53 -1.01 11.20 14.86
N SER A 54 -1.37 12.44 15.23
CA SER A 54 -2.55 13.11 14.67
C SER A 54 -2.41 13.34 13.16
N THR A 55 -1.20 13.65 12.68
CA THR A 55 -0.94 13.84 11.24
C THR A 55 -1.02 12.52 10.48
N PHE A 56 -0.39 11.45 11.00
CA PHE A 56 -0.29 10.16 10.29
C PHE A 56 -1.64 9.47 10.13
N ARG A 57 -2.59 9.70 11.03
CA ARG A 57 -3.98 9.21 10.89
C ARG A 57 -4.92 10.15 10.12
N ASN A 58 -4.42 11.31 9.71
CA ASN A 58 -5.15 12.33 8.96
C ASN A 58 -4.42 12.79 7.70
N ILE A 59 -3.56 11.97 7.11
CA ILE A 59 -2.80 12.37 5.92
C ILE A 59 -3.70 12.71 4.72
N ASP A 60 -4.90 12.17 4.69
CA ASP A 60 -5.94 12.48 3.69
C ASP A 60 -6.44 13.94 3.76
N ARG A 61 -6.01 14.72 4.75
CA ARG A 61 -6.26 16.16 4.84
C ARG A 61 -5.11 17.03 4.32
N LEU A 62 -3.96 16.43 3.98
CA LEU A 62 -2.77 17.18 3.52
C LEU A 62 -2.82 17.50 2.03
N PHE A 63 -3.49 16.67 1.24
CA PHE A 63 -3.67 16.80 -0.21
C PHE A 63 -5.07 16.37 -0.62
N PRO A 64 -5.53 16.76 -1.82
CA PRO A 64 -6.69 16.10 -2.42
C PRO A 64 -6.51 14.60 -2.48
N VAL A 65 -7.59 13.85 -2.28
CA VAL A 65 -7.57 12.38 -2.28
C VAL A 65 -8.64 11.84 -3.23
N ARG A 66 -8.38 10.63 -3.74
CA ARG A 66 -9.43 9.79 -4.34
C ARG A 66 -9.70 8.63 -3.41
N SER A 67 -10.98 8.45 -3.09
CA SER A 67 -11.42 7.35 -2.24
C SER A 67 -11.39 6.03 -3.01
N VAL A 68 -11.01 4.96 -2.30
CA VAL A 68 -11.16 3.56 -2.74
C VAL A 68 -12.32 2.99 -1.93
N PRO A 69 -13.51 2.82 -2.50
CA PRO A 69 -14.67 2.37 -1.76
C PRO A 69 -14.47 0.97 -1.16
N ARG A 70 -15.02 0.75 0.02
CA ARG A 70 -15.03 -0.56 0.69
C ARG A 70 -15.82 -1.60 -0.12
N SER A 71 -15.68 -2.85 0.26
CA SER A 71 -16.54 -3.93 -0.24
C SER A 71 -17.94 -3.83 0.35
N SER A 72 -18.93 -4.21 -0.45
CA SER A 72 -20.30 -4.46 0.05
C SER A 72 -20.40 -5.74 0.88
N ASN A 73 -19.40 -6.65 0.76
CA ASN A 73 -19.34 -7.90 1.50
C ASN A 73 -17.95 -8.07 2.16
N PRO A 74 -17.72 -7.44 3.32
CA PRO A 74 -16.44 -7.48 3.99
C PRO A 74 -16.01 -8.89 4.39
N MET A 75 -14.75 -9.25 4.10
CA MET A 75 -14.17 -10.53 4.51
C MET A 75 -13.95 -10.54 6.03
N PRO A 76 -14.53 -11.46 6.78
CA PRO A 76 -14.31 -11.57 8.21
C PRO A 76 -12.84 -11.86 8.54
N LEU A 77 -12.30 -11.25 9.59
CA LEU A 77 -11.04 -11.61 10.21
C LEU A 77 -11.29 -12.19 11.59
N PRO A 78 -11.49 -13.53 11.70
CA PRO A 78 -11.80 -14.16 12.98
C PRO A 78 -10.56 -14.16 13.89
N ARG A 79 -10.81 -14.06 15.20
CA ARG A 79 -9.75 -14.22 16.20
C ARG A 79 -9.34 -15.69 16.31
N ALA A 80 -8.05 -15.93 16.54
CA ALA A 80 -7.54 -17.25 16.85
C ALA A 80 -8.01 -17.68 18.25
N ALA A 81 -8.29 -18.98 18.44
CA ALA A 81 -8.66 -19.52 19.76
C ALA A 81 -7.55 -19.29 20.81
N VAL A 82 -6.29 -19.41 20.38
CA VAL A 82 -5.13 -19.12 21.23
C VAL A 82 -4.44 -17.86 20.67
N PRO A 83 -4.56 -16.71 21.36
CA PRO A 83 -3.89 -15.48 20.96
C PRO A 83 -2.38 -15.53 21.25
N LEU A 84 -1.60 -14.77 20.50
CA LEU A 84 -0.22 -14.46 20.86
C LEU A 84 -0.23 -13.43 21.98
N ARG A 85 0.21 -13.81 23.18
CA ARG A 85 0.18 -12.91 24.34
C ARG A 85 1.51 -12.24 24.60
N THR A 86 2.59 -12.97 24.37
CA THR A 86 3.94 -12.51 24.59
C THR A 86 4.87 -13.11 23.54
N ILE A 87 5.96 -12.43 23.29
CA ILE A 87 7.07 -12.90 22.49
C ILE A 87 8.35 -12.34 23.09
N ARG A 88 9.40 -13.14 23.09
CA ARG A 88 10.75 -12.74 23.48
C ARG A 88 11.70 -13.02 22.34
N PHE A 89 12.61 -12.11 22.08
CA PHE A 89 13.58 -12.24 20.99
C PHE A 89 14.85 -11.44 21.31
N SER A 90 15.90 -11.68 20.55
CA SER A 90 17.17 -10.98 20.66
C SER A 90 17.41 -10.14 19.43
N ASP A 91 17.89 -8.92 19.64
CA ASP A 91 18.41 -8.05 18.60
C ASP A 91 19.68 -7.35 19.12
N GLY A 92 20.77 -7.37 18.34
CA GLY A 92 22.04 -6.78 18.72
C GLY A 92 22.60 -7.33 20.06
N GLY A 93 22.30 -8.59 20.42
CA GLY A 93 22.72 -9.21 21.69
C GLY A 93 21.89 -8.82 22.91
N LYS A 94 20.84 -7.99 22.76
CA LYS A 94 19.90 -7.61 23.82
C LYS A 94 18.61 -8.39 23.69
N LEU A 95 17.99 -8.72 24.82
CA LEU A 95 16.68 -9.37 24.89
C LEU A 95 15.57 -8.31 24.95
N TYR A 96 14.58 -8.51 24.13
CA TYR A 96 13.39 -7.70 24.04
C TYR A 96 12.13 -8.57 24.11
N ASP A 97 11.02 -7.93 24.39
CA ASP A 97 9.68 -8.52 24.34
C ASP A 97 8.73 -7.69 23.48
N LEU A 98 7.47 -8.11 23.40
CA LEU A 98 6.45 -7.40 22.63
C LEU A 98 6.26 -5.96 23.12
N ASP A 99 6.21 -5.74 24.43
CA ASP A 99 5.95 -4.41 24.99
C ASP A 99 7.13 -3.48 24.73
N SER A 100 8.36 -3.97 24.86
CA SER A 100 9.57 -3.25 24.49
C SER A 100 9.56 -2.83 23.02
N TYR A 101 9.16 -3.74 22.12
CA TYR A 101 9.05 -3.43 20.68
C TYR A 101 8.00 -2.34 20.41
N LEU A 102 6.81 -2.48 21.02
CA LEU A 102 5.74 -1.49 20.86
C LEU A 102 6.15 -0.09 21.35
N GLU A 103 6.90 -0.02 22.45
CA GLU A 103 7.31 1.24 23.07
C GLU A 103 8.48 1.88 22.32
N LEU A 104 9.58 1.15 22.17
CA LEU A 104 10.85 1.68 21.66
C LEU A 104 10.76 2.04 20.18
N ASN A 105 10.03 1.25 19.36
CA ASN A 105 9.80 1.55 17.95
C ASN A 105 8.57 2.43 17.72
N ARG A 106 7.93 2.96 18.80
CA ARG A 106 6.77 3.86 18.72
C ARG A 106 5.65 3.30 17.86
N VAL A 107 5.34 2.02 18.05
CA VAL A 107 4.27 1.35 17.30
C VAL A 107 2.92 1.86 17.77
N SER A 108 2.12 2.38 16.84
CA SER A 108 0.78 2.93 17.08
C SER A 108 -0.35 1.96 16.74
N GLY A 109 -0.05 0.96 15.92
CA GLY A 109 -0.93 -0.15 15.59
C GLY A 109 -0.14 -1.39 15.19
N LEU A 110 -0.54 -2.56 15.70
CA LEU A 110 0.07 -3.85 15.36
C LEU A 110 -1.01 -4.90 15.12
N LEU A 111 -0.96 -5.55 13.98
CA LEU A 111 -1.80 -6.70 13.64
C LEU A 111 -0.91 -7.88 13.24
N ILE A 112 -1.14 -9.03 13.86
CA ILE A 112 -0.49 -10.29 13.52
C ILE A 112 -1.56 -11.30 13.15
N LEU A 113 -1.49 -11.79 11.90
CA LEU A 113 -2.36 -12.82 11.38
C LEU A 113 -1.57 -14.11 11.17
N LYS A 114 -2.17 -15.24 11.56
CA LYS A 114 -1.69 -16.59 11.29
C LYS A 114 -2.81 -17.41 10.66
N ASP A 115 -2.59 -17.98 9.50
CA ASP A 115 -3.60 -18.74 8.75
C ASP A 115 -4.95 -18.00 8.61
N GLY A 116 -4.89 -16.69 8.35
CA GLY A 116 -6.08 -15.84 8.20
C GLY A 116 -6.79 -15.47 9.50
N ARG A 117 -6.23 -15.80 10.68
CA ARG A 117 -6.82 -15.51 11.99
C ARG A 117 -5.98 -14.50 12.76
N ILE A 118 -6.65 -13.59 13.49
CA ILE A 118 -6.00 -12.60 14.34
C ILE A 118 -5.36 -13.29 15.55
N LYS A 119 -4.05 -13.29 15.62
CA LYS A 119 -3.25 -13.72 16.79
C LYS A 119 -2.99 -12.59 17.77
N LEU A 120 -2.81 -11.38 17.24
CA LEU A 120 -2.61 -10.15 18.01
C LEU A 120 -3.19 -8.99 17.24
N GLU A 121 -3.86 -8.10 17.94
CA GLU A 121 -4.32 -6.80 17.43
C GLU A 121 -4.20 -5.79 18.56
N ARG A 122 -3.41 -4.73 18.34
CA ARG A 122 -3.16 -3.66 19.32
C ARG A 122 -3.29 -2.31 18.63
N TYR A 123 -3.94 -1.40 19.33
CA TYR A 123 -4.02 0.02 18.97
C TYR A 123 -3.50 0.84 20.13
N ARG A 124 -2.71 1.85 19.87
CA ARG A 124 -2.15 2.76 20.87
C ARG A 124 -2.45 4.21 20.48
N TYR A 125 -2.21 5.13 21.39
CA TYR A 125 -2.33 6.57 21.17
C TYR A 125 -3.72 7.01 20.66
N GLY A 126 -4.80 6.38 21.15
CA GLY A 126 -6.16 6.69 20.77
C GLY A 126 -6.61 6.14 19.42
N ASN A 127 -5.77 5.37 18.72
CA ASN A 127 -6.17 4.67 17.50
C ASN A 127 -7.15 3.53 17.83
N THR A 128 -8.00 3.21 16.87
CA THR A 128 -9.04 2.17 16.95
C THR A 128 -9.13 1.41 15.62
N GLY A 129 -10.02 0.43 15.55
CA GLY A 129 -10.31 -0.28 14.29
C GLY A 129 -10.89 0.61 13.19
N LEU A 130 -11.37 1.80 13.53
CA LEU A 130 -11.89 2.78 12.56
C LEU A 130 -10.82 3.76 12.07
N THR A 131 -9.65 3.78 12.71
CA THR A 131 -8.56 4.68 12.33
C THR A 131 -7.97 4.26 10.99
N ARG A 132 -7.83 5.20 10.05
CA ARG A 132 -6.97 5.06 8.88
C ARG A 132 -5.57 5.53 9.24
N TRP A 133 -4.57 4.92 8.63
CA TRP A 133 -3.17 5.28 8.86
C TRP A 133 -2.38 5.33 7.57
N MET A 134 -1.42 6.21 7.52
CA MET A 134 -0.59 6.40 6.33
C MET A 134 0.19 5.14 5.94
N SER A 135 0.28 4.90 4.65
CA SER A 135 1.09 3.83 4.07
C SER A 135 2.55 4.22 3.89
N MET A 136 2.79 5.49 3.60
CA MET A 136 4.01 5.95 2.93
C MET A 136 4.39 5.01 1.79
N SER A 137 5.60 4.47 1.77
CA SER A 137 6.09 3.68 0.64
C SER A 137 5.48 2.28 0.51
N ILE A 138 4.62 1.81 1.43
CA ILE A 138 3.79 0.62 1.20
C ILE A 138 2.93 0.79 -0.08
N ALA A 139 2.55 2.03 -0.44
CA ALA A 139 1.83 2.34 -1.66
C ALA A 139 2.57 1.86 -2.94
N LYS A 140 3.91 1.81 -2.93
CA LYS A 140 4.70 1.29 -4.05
C LYS A 140 4.36 -0.17 -4.37
N SER A 141 4.24 -0.96 -3.32
CA SER A 141 3.90 -2.39 -3.44
C SER A 141 2.45 -2.60 -3.87
N LEU A 142 1.53 -1.71 -3.48
CA LEU A 142 0.17 -1.66 -4.03
C LEU A 142 0.23 -1.38 -5.55
N THR A 143 0.96 -0.36 -5.98
CA THR A 143 1.13 0.00 -7.40
C THR A 143 1.74 -1.16 -8.19
N SER A 144 2.77 -1.83 -7.66
CA SER A 144 3.35 -3.04 -8.28
C SER A 144 2.31 -4.15 -8.43
N THR A 145 1.51 -4.39 -7.40
CA THR A 145 0.47 -5.43 -7.43
C THR A 145 -0.58 -5.11 -8.49
N LEU A 146 -0.95 -3.84 -8.66
CA LEU A 146 -1.86 -3.40 -9.73
C LEU A 146 -1.24 -3.54 -11.13
N ILE A 147 0.05 -3.29 -11.30
CA ILE A 147 0.76 -3.61 -12.55
C ILE A 147 0.63 -5.12 -12.86
N GLY A 148 0.81 -5.98 -11.84
CA GLY A 148 0.58 -7.42 -12.00
C GLY A 148 -0.83 -7.76 -12.46
N ALA A 149 -1.86 -7.13 -11.90
CA ALA A 149 -3.24 -7.31 -12.34
C ALA A 149 -3.44 -6.83 -13.79
N ALA A 150 -2.80 -5.72 -14.20
CA ALA A 150 -2.87 -5.22 -15.57
C ALA A 150 -2.17 -6.15 -16.57
N VAL A 151 -1.06 -6.78 -16.18
CA VAL A 151 -0.39 -7.82 -16.96
C VAL A 151 -1.32 -9.05 -17.10
N LYS A 152 -1.95 -9.48 -16.01
CA LYS A 152 -2.90 -10.62 -16.05
C LYS A 152 -4.06 -10.37 -17.01
N GLN A 153 -4.54 -9.15 -17.11
CA GLN A 153 -5.63 -8.75 -18.01
C GLN A 153 -5.16 -8.44 -19.44
N GLY A 154 -3.86 -8.51 -19.73
CA GLY A 154 -3.30 -8.17 -21.03
C GLY A 154 -3.35 -6.67 -21.37
N LYS A 155 -3.59 -5.80 -20.36
CA LYS A 155 -3.53 -4.34 -20.48
C LYS A 155 -2.08 -3.84 -20.60
N ILE A 156 -1.17 -4.53 -19.90
CA ILE A 156 0.27 -4.47 -20.10
C ILE A 156 0.68 -5.81 -20.69
N LYS A 157 1.26 -5.79 -21.90
CA LYS A 157 1.56 -7.02 -22.63
C LYS A 157 2.83 -7.70 -22.12
N SER A 158 3.83 -6.92 -21.75
CA SER A 158 5.11 -7.43 -21.27
C SER A 158 5.78 -6.45 -20.31
N LEU A 159 6.46 -6.94 -19.29
CA LEU A 159 7.35 -6.09 -18.47
C LEU A 159 8.61 -5.65 -19.23
N ALA A 160 8.88 -6.23 -20.40
CA ALA A 160 9.95 -5.77 -21.29
C ALA A 160 9.53 -4.60 -22.19
N ASP A 161 8.24 -4.25 -22.20
CA ASP A 161 7.75 -3.12 -22.99
C ASP A 161 8.42 -1.82 -22.49
N PRO A 162 8.80 -0.92 -23.42
CA PRO A 162 9.39 0.36 -23.03
C PRO A 162 8.37 1.24 -22.33
N VAL A 163 8.83 1.98 -21.31
CA VAL A 163 8.03 2.97 -20.57
C VAL A 163 7.35 3.96 -21.50
N THR A 164 8.07 4.43 -22.53
CA THR A 164 7.60 5.42 -23.49
C THR A 164 6.43 4.93 -24.36
N HIS A 165 6.23 3.59 -24.46
CA HIS A 165 5.05 3.03 -25.12
C HIS A 165 3.74 3.41 -24.37
N TYR A 166 3.77 3.39 -23.05
CA TYR A 166 2.62 3.73 -22.20
C TYR A 166 2.61 5.18 -21.76
N VAL A 167 3.78 5.83 -21.68
CA VAL A 167 3.95 7.24 -21.27
C VAL A 167 4.73 8.01 -22.33
N PRO A 168 4.10 8.33 -23.48
CA PRO A 168 4.78 9.03 -24.58
C PRO A 168 5.40 10.39 -24.20
N ALA A 169 4.87 11.03 -23.16
CA ALA A 169 5.41 12.28 -22.61
C ALA A 169 6.86 12.15 -22.07
N LEU A 170 7.36 10.93 -21.87
CA LEU A 170 8.74 10.64 -21.47
C LEU A 170 9.67 10.31 -22.66
N SER A 171 9.18 10.35 -23.91
CA SER A 171 10.02 10.16 -25.09
C SER A 171 11.11 11.24 -25.17
N GLY A 172 12.32 10.83 -25.52
CA GLY A 172 13.49 11.72 -25.55
C GLY A 172 14.08 12.10 -24.19
N SER A 173 13.50 11.61 -23.09
CA SER A 173 14.04 11.78 -21.74
C SER A 173 14.99 10.64 -21.35
N ALA A 174 15.47 10.65 -20.10
CA ALA A 174 16.27 9.54 -19.56
C ALA A 174 15.48 8.22 -19.44
N TYR A 175 14.16 8.22 -19.67
CA TYR A 175 13.34 7.02 -19.74
C TYR A 175 13.33 6.35 -21.13
N GLU A 176 13.98 6.95 -22.14
CA GLU A 176 14.12 6.29 -23.44
C GLU A 176 14.88 4.97 -23.31
N GLY A 177 14.29 3.87 -23.81
CA GLY A 177 14.87 2.52 -23.71
C GLY A 177 14.78 1.88 -22.32
N VAL A 178 14.10 2.51 -21.34
CA VAL A 178 13.79 1.91 -20.03
C VAL A 178 12.57 1.01 -20.16
N SER A 179 12.65 -0.22 -19.65
CA SER A 179 11.51 -1.14 -19.58
C SER A 179 10.68 -0.94 -18.32
N ILE A 180 9.41 -1.41 -18.33
CA ILE A 180 8.57 -1.46 -17.13
C ILE A 180 9.26 -2.25 -16.02
N ARG A 181 9.95 -3.34 -16.37
CA ARG A 181 10.73 -4.15 -15.41
C ARG A 181 11.81 -3.33 -14.73
N ASP A 182 12.56 -2.53 -15.48
CA ASP A 182 13.63 -1.68 -14.92
C ASP A 182 13.05 -0.69 -13.90
N VAL A 183 11.88 -0.09 -14.17
CA VAL A 183 11.16 0.79 -13.25
C VAL A 183 10.73 0.02 -11.98
N LEU A 184 10.11 -1.16 -12.12
CA LEU A 184 9.67 -1.96 -10.97
C LEU A 184 10.85 -2.45 -10.10
N MET A 185 12.03 -2.59 -10.69
CA MET A 185 13.27 -2.95 -9.99
C MET A 185 14.02 -1.77 -9.41
N MET A 186 13.51 -0.53 -9.54
CA MET A 186 14.24 0.69 -9.18
C MET A 186 15.61 0.78 -9.87
N ALA A 187 15.65 0.40 -11.16
CA ALA A 187 16.88 0.26 -11.94
C ALA A 187 16.77 0.93 -13.32
N SER A 188 16.00 2.00 -13.43
CA SER A 188 15.86 2.76 -14.70
C SER A 188 17.18 3.38 -15.18
N GLY A 189 18.13 3.60 -14.28
CA GLY A 189 19.35 4.34 -14.53
C GLY A 189 19.16 5.87 -14.60
N VAL A 190 17.98 6.38 -14.26
CA VAL A 190 17.71 7.81 -14.09
C VAL A 190 18.38 8.29 -12.80
N ARG A 191 19.07 9.45 -12.84
CA ARG A 191 19.66 10.04 -11.63
C ARG A 191 18.58 10.38 -10.63
N TRP A 192 18.83 10.04 -9.35
CA TRP A 192 17.90 10.33 -8.27
C TRP A 192 18.59 10.42 -6.91
N ASN A 193 18.20 11.42 -6.13
CA ASN A 193 18.54 11.58 -4.72
C ASN A 193 17.26 11.43 -3.88
N GLU A 194 17.15 10.32 -3.13
CA GLU A 194 15.98 10.02 -2.27
C GLU A 194 16.08 10.65 -0.88
N THR A 195 17.11 11.43 -0.54
CA THR A 195 17.29 11.98 0.82
C THR A 195 16.08 12.81 1.25
N TYR A 196 15.33 12.31 2.23
CA TYR A 196 14.05 12.91 2.65
C TYR A 196 14.22 14.27 3.31
N THR A 197 15.25 14.42 4.15
CA THR A 197 15.54 15.62 4.96
C THR A 197 16.36 16.68 4.22
N ASP A 198 16.88 16.36 3.03
CA ASP A 198 17.60 17.33 2.19
C ASP A 198 16.63 18.06 1.27
N ALA A 199 16.37 19.34 1.53
CA ALA A 199 15.47 20.18 0.75
C ALA A 199 15.89 20.32 -0.74
N ALA A 200 17.17 20.07 -1.09
CA ALA A 200 17.68 20.09 -2.45
C ALA A 200 17.57 18.74 -3.18
N SER A 201 17.16 17.68 -2.50
CA SER A 201 17.04 16.36 -3.10
C SER A 201 15.97 16.28 -4.19
N ASP A 202 16.11 15.33 -5.11
CA ASP A 202 15.10 15.08 -6.15
C ASP A 202 13.78 14.61 -5.51
N ARG A 203 13.85 13.88 -4.37
CA ARG A 203 12.67 13.49 -3.59
C ARG A 203 11.88 14.70 -3.08
N ARG A 204 12.57 15.72 -2.57
CA ARG A 204 11.93 16.96 -2.10
C ARG A 204 11.43 17.81 -3.27
N ARG A 205 12.13 17.84 -4.38
CA ARG A 205 11.66 18.46 -5.63
C ARG A 205 10.36 17.84 -6.11
N LEU A 206 10.22 16.52 -6.04
CA LEU A 206 8.97 15.83 -6.37
C LEU A 206 7.84 16.19 -5.37
N LEU A 207 8.15 16.33 -4.08
CA LEU A 207 7.20 16.77 -3.07
C LEU A 207 6.72 18.21 -3.35
N GLU A 208 7.62 19.12 -3.69
CA GLU A 208 7.25 20.52 -4.01
C GLU A 208 6.39 20.58 -5.28
N ALA A 209 6.63 19.70 -6.25
CA ALA A 209 5.77 19.56 -7.43
C ALA A 209 4.34 19.16 -7.01
N GLN A 210 4.17 18.20 -6.10
CA GLN A 210 2.87 17.85 -5.55
C GLN A 210 2.25 19.00 -4.74
N ILE A 211 3.02 19.68 -3.88
CA ILE A 211 2.54 20.85 -3.11
C ILE A 211 2.03 21.95 -4.04
N SER A 212 2.62 22.11 -5.23
CA SER A 212 2.18 23.11 -6.21
C SER A 212 0.78 22.84 -6.77
N GLN A 213 0.26 21.60 -6.61
CA GLN A 213 -1.05 21.14 -7.09
C GLN A 213 -1.28 21.39 -8.61
N LYS A 214 -0.19 21.41 -9.39
CA LYS A 214 -0.25 21.59 -10.85
C LYS A 214 -0.32 20.23 -11.53
N PRO A 215 -1.33 19.96 -12.39
CA PRO A 215 -1.44 18.70 -13.10
C PRO A 215 -0.18 18.38 -13.93
N GLY A 216 0.27 17.11 -13.87
CA GLY A 216 1.43 16.63 -14.60
C GLY A 216 2.79 17.11 -14.06
N SER A 217 2.81 17.84 -12.93
CA SER A 217 4.05 18.40 -12.39
C SER A 217 5.01 17.30 -11.90
N ALA A 218 4.49 16.21 -11.33
CA ALA A 218 5.29 15.09 -10.89
C ALA A 218 5.98 14.39 -12.06
N LEU A 219 5.23 14.09 -13.13
CA LEU A 219 5.80 13.48 -14.33
C LEU A 219 6.83 14.41 -15.01
N LYS A 220 6.58 15.74 -15.01
CA LYS A 220 7.51 16.73 -15.53
C LYS A 220 8.85 16.72 -14.77
N VAL A 221 8.82 16.54 -13.43
CA VAL A 221 10.06 16.36 -12.65
C VAL A 221 10.82 15.15 -13.16
N MET A 222 10.15 14.01 -13.30
CA MET A 222 10.81 12.76 -13.73
C MET A 222 11.39 12.87 -15.14
N GLY A 223 10.65 13.44 -16.08
CA GLY A 223 11.12 13.65 -17.47
C GLY A 223 12.30 14.62 -17.60
N SER A 224 12.56 15.48 -16.60
CA SER A 224 13.66 16.44 -16.59
C SER A 224 14.98 15.92 -16.01
N LEU A 225 14.96 14.73 -15.39
CA LEU A 225 16.14 14.16 -14.75
C LEU A 225 17.09 13.55 -15.79
N PRO A 226 18.42 13.70 -15.63
CA PRO A 226 19.38 13.10 -16.55
C PRO A 226 19.55 11.60 -16.26
N ARG A 227 20.07 10.89 -17.26
CA ARG A 227 20.54 9.51 -17.10
C ARG A 227 21.87 9.48 -16.35
N ALA A 228 21.97 8.57 -15.35
CA ALA A 228 23.19 8.34 -14.58
C ALA A 228 23.82 6.97 -14.88
N ALA A 229 23.01 5.99 -15.31
CA ALA A 229 23.47 4.64 -15.63
C ALA A 229 22.66 4.01 -16.77
N ALA A 230 23.14 2.93 -17.34
CA ALA A 230 22.35 2.15 -18.29
C ALA A 230 21.15 1.50 -17.58
N PRO A 231 19.97 1.39 -18.22
CA PRO A 231 18.80 0.74 -17.64
C PRO A 231 19.11 -0.70 -17.23
N GLY A 232 18.64 -1.08 -16.05
CA GLY A 232 18.80 -2.43 -15.48
C GLY A 232 20.17 -2.72 -14.88
N THR A 233 21.09 -1.74 -14.74
CA THR A 233 22.47 -1.98 -14.26
C THR A 233 22.74 -1.50 -12.84
N VAL A 234 21.94 -0.56 -12.33
CA VAL A 234 22.12 0.00 -10.98
C VAL A 234 20.76 0.10 -10.30
N ASN A 235 20.62 -0.54 -9.14
CA ASN A 235 19.48 -0.30 -8.26
C ASN A 235 19.70 1.03 -7.52
N ASN A 236 18.74 1.94 -7.65
CA ASN A 236 18.70 3.19 -6.92
C ASN A 236 17.27 3.45 -6.48
N TYR A 237 16.98 3.27 -5.18
CA TYR A 237 15.64 3.48 -4.65
C TYR A 237 15.13 4.88 -5.01
N ASN A 238 14.00 4.92 -5.74
CA ASN A 238 13.52 6.12 -6.40
C ASN A 238 11.98 6.20 -6.30
N THR A 239 11.49 7.05 -5.39
CA THR A 239 10.04 7.26 -5.26
C THR A 239 9.41 7.81 -6.54
N GLY A 240 10.14 8.58 -7.34
CA GLY A 240 9.63 9.10 -8.62
C GLY A 240 9.35 8.02 -9.67
N GLU A 241 10.07 6.89 -9.64
CA GLU A 241 9.77 5.77 -10.54
C GLU A 241 8.40 5.15 -10.30
N THR A 242 7.92 5.19 -9.06
CA THR A 242 6.54 4.74 -8.79
C THR A 242 5.49 5.72 -9.31
N GLN A 243 5.82 6.99 -9.48
CA GLN A 243 4.95 7.91 -10.23
C GLN A 243 4.90 7.56 -11.71
N VAL A 244 6.04 7.20 -12.31
CA VAL A 244 6.08 6.68 -13.68
C VAL A 244 5.29 5.37 -13.81
N ALA A 245 5.42 4.45 -12.85
CA ALA A 245 4.62 3.22 -12.81
C ALA A 245 3.10 3.49 -12.70
N ALA A 246 2.71 4.51 -11.93
CA ALA A 246 1.32 4.96 -11.83
C ALA A 246 0.78 5.47 -13.18
N GLU A 247 1.57 6.26 -13.91
CA GLU A 247 1.21 6.74 -15.25
C GLU A 247 1.10 5.58 -16.26
N ILE A 248 2.03 4.62 -16.22
CA ILE A 248 1.94 3.40 -17.03
C ILE A 248 0.61 2.69 -16.77
N LEU A 249 0.28 2.46 -15.51
CA LEU A 249 -0.94 1.76 -15.10
C LEU A 249 -2.20 2.51 -15.56
N ARG A 250 -2.27 3.81 -15.30
CA ARG A 250 -3.38 4.67 -15.71
C ARG A 250 -3.60 4.61 -17.23
N ASN A 251 -2.54 4.78 -18.00
CA ASN A 251 -2.63 4.82 -19.47
C ASN A 251 -2.94 3.43 -20.05
N ALA A 252 -2.38 2.36 -19.49
CA ALA A 252 -2.66 0.99 -19.93
C ALA A 252 -4.10 0.56 -19.64
N THR A 253 -4.65 0.97 -18.50
CA THR A 253 -5.98 0.55 -18.06
C THR A 253 -7.11 1.52 -18.43
N GLY A 254 -6.78 2.78 -18.69
CA GLY A 254 -7.75 3.88 -18.86
C GLY A 254 -8.46 4.26 -17.56
N LYS A 255 -7.96 3.84 -16.40
CA LYS A 255 -8.59 4.03 -15.09
C LYS A 255 -7.63 4.70 -14.10
N SER A 256 -8.21 5.40 -13.11
CA SER A 256 -7.43 5.85 -11.96
C SER A 256 -6.94 4.66 -11.14
N LEU A 257 -5.83 4.82 -10.39
CA LEU A 257 -5.30 3.76 -9.54
C LEU A 257 -6.31 3.33 -8.48
N ALA A 258 -7.00 4.28 -7.87
CA ALA A 258 -8.03 4.02 -6.85
C ALA A 258 -9.21 3.22 -7.43
N THR A 259 -9.72 3.59 -8.61
CA THR A 259 -10.78 2.84 -9.29
C THR A 259 -10.31 1.43 -9.63
N TYR A 260 -9.12 1.30 -10.19
CA TYR A 260 -8.56 0.00 -10.57
C TYR A 260 -8.27 -0.88 -9.35
N LEU A 261 -7.76 -0.31 -8.25
CA LEU A 261 -7.58 -0.99 -6.97
C LEU A 261 -8.92 -1.49 -6.42
N HIS A 262 -9.96 -0.65 -6.44
CA HIS A 262 -11.29 -1.05 -6.00
C HIS A 262 -11.81 -2.25 -6.78
N GLU A 263 -11.80 -2.17 -8.11
CA GLU A 263 -12.36 -3.20 -8.97
C GLU A 263 -11.59 -4.52 -8.94
N GLN A 264 -10.26 -4.47 -8.86
CA GLN A 264 -9.44 -5.68 -8.98
C GLN A 264 -9.17 -6.34 -7.63
N ILE A 265 -9.05 -5.56 -6.55
CA ILE A 265 -8.57 -6.06 -5.26
C ILE A 265 -9.52 -5.66 -4.12
N TRP A 266 -9.75 -4.36 -3.90
CA TRP A 266 -10.33 -3.84 -2.68
C TRP A 266 -11.73 -4.39 -2.41
N SER A 267 -12.63 -4.30 -3.40
CA SER A 267 -13.99 -4.82 -3.29
C SER A 267 -14.03 -6.36 -3.28
N ARG A 268 -13.16 -6.99 -4.08
CA ARG A 268 -13.17 -8.44 -4.29
C ARG A 268 -12.60 -9.21 -3.10
N VAL A 269 -11.53 -8.68 -2.48
CA VAL A 269 -10.93 -9.25 -1.26
C VAL A 269 -11.84 -9.05 -0.04
N GLY A 270 -12.76 -8.09 -0.10
CA GLY A 270 -13.69 -7.81 1.00
C GLY A 270 -13.10 -6.87 2.04
N MET A 271 -12.57 -5.72 1.61
CA MET A 271 -12.10 -4.68 2.53
C MET A 271 -13.28 -4.05 3.27
N GLU A 272 -13.13 -3.83 4.59
CA GLU A 272 -14.24 -3.39 5.45
C GLU A 272 -14.43 -1.88 5.49
N ALA A 273 -13.40 -1.11 5.12
CA ALA A 273 -13.43 0.35 5.16
C ALA A 273 -12.99 0.97 3.84
N ASP A 274 -13.46 2.20 3.60
CA ASP A 274 -12.94 3.01 2.52
C ASP A 274 -11.49 3.39 2.83
N ALA A 275 -10.64 3.35 1.79
CA ALA A 275 -9.29 3.87 1.83
C ALA A 275 -9.20 5.17 1.04
N ASN A 276 -8.15 5.96 1.26
CA ASN A 276 -7.89 7.18 0.51
C ASN A 276 -6.49 7.15 -0.11
N TRP A 277 -6.33 7.77 -1.27
CA TRP A 277 -5.06 7.89 -1.95
C TRP A 277 -4.81 9.34 -2.38
N TRP A 278 -3.65 9.90 -2.02
CA TRP A 278 -3.26 11.25 -2.40
C TRP A 278 -3.22 11.43 -3.91
N LEU A 279 -3.69 12.59 -4.35
CA LEU A 279 -3.54 13.05 -5.73
C LEU A 279 -2.37 14.03 -5.85
N GLU A 280 -1.78 14.13 -7.03
CA GLU A 280 -0.78 15.15 -7.32
C GLU A 280 -1.39 16.55 -7.45
N SER A 281 -2.67 16.61 -7.85
CA SER A 281 -3.46 17.83 -8.01
C SER A 281 -4.95 17.50 -7.94
N PRO A 282 -5.87 18.47 -7.77
CA PRO A 282 -7.29 18.21 -7.88
C PRO A 282 -7.61 17.46 -9.20
N ASP A 283 -8.34 16.36 -9.10
CA ASP A 283 -8.67 15.45 -10.23
C ASP A 283 -7.49 14.85 -10.98
N GLY A 284 -6.26 15.05 -10.47
CA GLY A 284 -5.03 14.47 -11.01
C GLY A 284 -4.89 12.97 -10.80
N ILE A 285 -3.68 12.48 -11.09
CA ILE A 285 -3.31 11.08 -10.84
C ILE A 285 -2.96 10.89 -9.36
N GLU A 286 -3.15 9.67 -8.87
CA GLU A 286 -2.68 9.26 -7.54
C GLU A 286 -1.16 9.26 -7.47
N ILE A 287 -0.62 9.60 -6.29
CA ILE A 287 0.82 9.48 -5.99
C ILE A 287 1.17 8.00 -5.81
N GLY A 288 1.71 7.38 -6.86
CA GLY A 288 1.94 5.92 -6.90
C GLY A 288 2.85 5.37 -5.79
N GLY A 289 3.70 6.21 -5.22
CA GLY A 289 4.72 5.81 -4.24
C GLY A 289 4.45 6.17 -2.79
N SER A 290 3.34 6.83 -2.48
CA SER A 290 2.99 7.24 -1.11
C SER A 290 1.54 7.72 -1.01
N GLY A 291 1.13 8.13 0.21
CA GLY A 291 -0.13 8.83 0.42
C GLY A 291 -1.40 7.97 0.38
N PHE A 292 -1.25 6.66 0.39
CA PHE A 292 -2.36 5.76 0.63
C PHE A 292 -2.64 5.66 2.14
N SER A 293 -3.91 5.61 2.54
CA SER A 293 -4.29 5.42 3.94
C SER A 293 -5.47 4.45 4.05
N ALA A 294 -5.34 3.49 4.96
CA ALA A 294 -6.33 2.44 5.18
C ALA A 294 -6.36 2.01 6.65
N THR A 295 -7.34 1.19 7.04
CA THR A 295 -7.40 0.60 8.38
C THR A 295 -6.35 -0.49 8.56
N LEU A 296 -5.97 -0.76 9.81
CA LEU A 296 -5.00 -1.81 10.16
C LEU A 296 -5.44 -3.19 9.63
N ARG A 297 -6.74 -3.48 9.75
CA ARG A 297 -7.31 -4.74 9.28
C ARG A 297 -7.34 -4.85 7.75
N ASP A 298 -7.55 -3.75 7.03
CA ASP A 298 -7.55 -3.78 5.57
C ASP A 298 -6.14 -3.94 4.98
N TYR A 299 -5.11 -3.36 5.61
CA TYR A 299 -3.73 -3.75 5.31
C TYR A 299 -3.49 -5.25 5.57
N GLY A 300 -4.06 -5.78 6.66
CA GLY A 300 -3.99 -7.22 6.95
C GLY A 300 -4.68 -8.08 5.89
N ARG A 301 -5.87 -7.69 5.40
CA ARG A 301 -6.57 -8.38 4.30
C ARG A 301 -5.79 -8.33 3.01
N PHE A 302 -5.16 -7.19 2.71
CA PHE A 302 -4.26 -7.09 1.56
C PHE A 302 -3.07 -8.05 1.71
N GLY A 303 -2.46 -8.14 2.90
CA GLY A 303 -1.42 -9.13 3.20
C GLY A 303 -1.90 -10.58 3.03
N LEU A 304 -3.12 -10.91 3.45
CA LEU A 304 -3.72 -12.23 3.22
C LEU A 304 -3.98 -12.53 1.75
N PHE A 305 -4.42 -11.55 0.97
CA PHE A 305 -4.54 -11.68 -0.48
C PHE A 305 -3.19 -12.08 -1.11
N LEU A 306 -2.11 -11.43 -0.70
CA LEU A 306 -0.75 -11.77 -1.16
C LEU A 306 -0.32 -13.15 -0.68
N LEU A 307 -0.53 -13.47 0.61
CA LEU A 307 -0.22 -14.79 1.20
C LEU A 307 -0.96 -15.94 0.47
N ASN A 308 -2.15 -15.65 -0.06
CA ASN A 308 -2.95 -16.59 -0.85
C ASN A 308 -2.63 -16.56 -2.36
N GLY A 309 -1.45 -16.07 -2.73
CA GLY A 309 -0.97 -16.10 -4.11
C GLY A 309 -1.67 -15.11 -5.05
N GLY A 310 -2.27 -14.03 -4.52
CA GLY A 310 -3.01 -13.06 -5.35
C GLY A 310 -4.33 -13.61 -5.91
N ARG A 311 -4.98 -14.50 -5.14
CA ARG A 311 -6.24 -15.17 -5.54
C ARG A 311 -7.40 -14.71 -4.67
N VAL A 312 -8.57 -14.60 -5.27
CA VAL A 312 -9.84 -14.30 -4.60
C VAL A 312 -10.89 -15.30 -5.06
N ASN A 313 -11.53 -16.00 -4.14
CA ASN A 313 -12.56 -17.02 -4.44
C ASN A 313 -12.12 -18.03 -5.53
N GLY A 314 -10.85 -18.44 -5.48
CA GLY A 314 -10.27 -19.38 -6.46
C GLY A 314 -9.80 -18.74 -7.77
N GLU A 315 -10.22 -17.52 -8.09
CA GLU A 315 -9.78 -16.79 -9.28
C GLU A 315 -8.44 -16.08 -9.02
N SER A 316 -7.51 -16.21 -9.97
CA SER A 316 -6.21 -15.52 -9.92
C SER A 316 -6.34 -14.11 -10.47
N ILE A 317 -6.08 -13.10 -9.62
CA ILE A 317 -6.04 -11.69 -10.00
C ILE A 317 -4.68 -11.33 -10.61
N LEU A 318 -3.64 -12.03 -10.20
CA LEU A 318 -2.26 -11.85 -10.65
C LEU A 318 -1.84 -12.97 -11.60
N PRO A 319 -0.83 -12.78 -12.45
CA PRO A 319 -0.21 -13.88 -13.17
C PRO A 319 0.28 -14.96 -12.20
N GLU A 320 0.27 -16.23 -12.60
CA GLU A 320 0.54 -17.38 -11.73
C GLU A 320 1.84 -17.27 -10.93
N ARG A 321 2.91 -16.75 -11.53
CA ARG A 321 4.21 -16.60 -10.90
C ARG A 321 4.52 -15.16 -10.45
N TRP A 322 3.54 -14.25 -10.53
CA TRP A 322 3.79 -12.83 -10.25
C TRP A 322 4.41 -12.58 -8.88
N LEU A 323 3.80 -13.11 -7.82
CA LEU A 323 4.32 -12.88 -6.46
C LEU A 323 5.69 -13.50 -6.28
N GLN A 324 5.92 -14.71 -6.80
CA GLN A 324 7.25 -15.31 -6.75
C GLN A 324 8.29 -14.42 -7.43
N GLU A 325 7.96 -13.87 -8.61
CA GLU A 325 8.87 -12.97 -9.31
C GLU A 325 9.01 -11.62 -8.59
N ALA A 326 7.89 -11.03 -8.13
CA ALA A 326 7.89 -9.70 -7.53
C ALA A 326 8.58 -9.64 -6.17
N THR A 327 8.62 -10.74 -5.40
CA THR A 327 9.08 -10.77 -4.01
C THR A 327 10.34 -11.60 -3.79
N THR A 328 11.08 -11.91 -4.86
CA THR A 328 12.41 -12.53 -4.76
C THR A 328 13.51 -11.55 -5.17
N PRO A 329 14.73 -11.69 -4.59
CA PRO A 329 15.88 -10.90 -4.99
C PRO A 329 16.10 -10.92 -6.50
N LYS A 330 16.55 -9.82 -7.07
CA LYS A 330 16.82 -9.68 -8.50
C LYS A 330 18.31 -9.66 -8.80
N VAL A 331 18.64 -10.05 -10.01
CA VAL A 331 19.98 -9.88 -10.57
C VAL A 331 19.87 -8.80 -11.66
N LEU A 332 20.69 -7.77 -11.52
CA LEU A 332 20.82 -6.70 -12.49
C LEU A 332 21.54 -7.18 -13.76
N ARG A 333 21.48 -6.40 -14.83
CA ARG A 333 22.12 -6.76 -16.12
C ARG A 333 23.66 -6.86 -16.04
N ASP A 334 24.26 -6.21 -15.05
CA ASP A 334 25.70 -6.30 -14.77
C ASP A 334 26.08 -7.51 -13.87
N GLY A 335 25.12 -8.37 -13.53
CA GLY A 335 25.31 -9.56 -12.72
C GLY A 335 25.20 -9.31 -11.21
N LYS A 336 25.03 -8.08 -10.73
CA LYS A 336 24.88 -7.79 -9.30
C LYS A 336 23.51 -8.18 -8.79
N ALA A 337 23.49 -8.88 -7.65
CA ALA A 337 22.27 -9.19 -6.93
C ALA A 337 21.81 -7.99 -6.09
N GLN A 338 20.50 -7.83 -5.96
CA GLN A 338 19.86 -6.86 -5.08
C GLN A 338 18.77 -7.53 -4.24
N ASP A 339 18.67 -7.18 -2.97
CA ASP A 339 17.62 -7.65 -2.06
C ASP A 339 16.34 -6.80 -2.22
N TYR A 340 15.92 -6.61 -3.48
CA TYR A 340 14.73 -5.87 -3.87
C TYR A 340 14.08 -6.52 -5.10
N GLY A 341 12.77 -6.67 -5.05
CA GLY A 341 11.98 -7.27 -6.12
C GLY A 341 11.33 -6.22 -7.03
N TYR A 342 10.07 -6.44 -7.39
CA TYR A 342 9.25 -5.46 -8.11
C TYR A 342 8.53 -4.56 -7.11
N LEU A 343 9.21 -3.55 -6.58
CA LEU A 343 8.75 -2.63 -5.52
C LEU A 343 8.43 -3.36 -4.20
N TRP A 344 9.16 -4.40 -3.88
CA TRP A 344 9.09 -5.19 -2.65
C TRP A 344 10.47 -5.38 -2.06
N TRP A 345 10.59 -5.23 -0.74
CA TRP A 345 11.77 -5.61 0.02
C TRP A 345 11.78 -7.12 0.24
N THR A 346 12.90 -7.76 0.01
CA THR A 346 13.04 -9.21 0.15
C THR A 346 13.84 -9.56 1.39
N GLY A 347 13.65 -10.77 1.93
CA GLY A 347 14.39 -11.21 3.10
C GLY A 347 15.90 -11.22 2.88
N THR A 348 16.65 -10.69 3.86
CA THR A 348 18.12 -10.59 3.80
C THR A 348 18.83 -11.65 4.66
N THR A 349 18.14 -12.19 5.68
CA THR A 349 18.70 -13.23 6.55
C THR A 349 18.52 -14.63 5.94
N PRO A 350 19.31 -15.63 6.37
CA PRO A 350 19.09 -17.03 5.95
C PRO A 350 17.68 -17.55 6.27
N VAL A 351 17.08 -17.11 7.39
CA VAL A 351 15.72 -17.51 7.81
C VAL A 351 14.68 -16.90 6.88
N SER A 352 14.72 -15.60 6.69
CA SER A 352 13.75 -14.90 5.84
C SER A 352 13.84 -15.33 4.37
N ARG A 353 15.05 -15.58 3.85
CA ARG A 353 15.25 -16.10 2.48
C ARG A 353 14.69 -17.52 2.33
N ARG A 354 14.97 -18.42 3.27
CA ARG A 354 14.41 -19.77 3.28
C ARG A 354 12.88 -19.76 3.30
N ASP A 355 12.30 -18.87 4.07
CA ASP A 355 10.85 -18.74 4.24
C ASP A 355 10.16 -18.02 3.08
N GLY A 356 10.93 -17.42 2.17
CA GLY A 356 10.42 -16.57 1.10
C GLY A 356 9.71 -15.33 1.65
N ALA A 357 10.17 -14.81 2.80
CA ALA A 357 9.57 -13.66 3.45
C ALA A 357 9.91 -12.36 2.70
N TYR A 358 8.96 -11.44 2.68
CA TYR A 358 9.07 -10.13 2.03
C TYR A 358 8.26 -9.08 2.76
N SER A 359 8.54 -7.81 2.49
CA SER A 359 7.79 -6.70 3.07
C SER A 359 7.57 -5.54 2.09
N ALA A 360 6.49 -4.80 2.34
CA ALA A 360 6.34 -3.43 1.90
C ALA A 360 6.67 -2.53 3.09
N GLU A 361 7.51 -1.51 2.86
CA GLU A 361 8.06 -0.68 3.91
C GLU A 361 7.84 0.80 3.61
N GLY A 362 7.53 1.58 4.63
CA GLY A 362 7.33 3.02 4.54
C GLY A 362 8.10 3.76 5.64
N ILE A 363 8.52 4.98 5.32
CA ILE A 363 9.18 5.85 6.30
C ILE A 363 8.35 6.00 7.57
N HIS A 364 8.99 6.34 8.68
CA HIS A 364 8.44 6.41 10.03
C HIS A 364 7.96 5.06 10.59
N GLY A 365 8.46 3.91 10.06
CA GLY A 365 8.20 2.57 10.59
C GLY A 365 6.88 1.95 10.14
N GLN A 366 6.47 2.15 8.88
CA GLN A 366 5.32 1.47 8.31
C GLN A 366 5.73 0.14 7.71
N PHE A 367 5.06 -0.97 8.06
CA PHE A 367 5.36 -2.28 7.49
C PHE A 367 4.10 -3.09 7.18
N LEU A 368 4.16 -3.78 6.05
CA LEU A 368 3.35 -4.93 5.74
C LEU A 368 4.29 -6.09 5.43
N TYR A 369 4.49 -6.98 6.39
CA TYR A 369 5.34 -8.16 6.26
C TYR A 369 4.51 -9.40 5.96
N VAL A 370 5.00 -10.24 5.06
CA VAL A 370 4.38 -11.51 4.67
C VAL A 370 5.44 -12.61 4.73
N ASN A 371 5.15 -13.67 5.48
CA ASN A 371 5.98 -14.88 5.52
C ASN A 371 5.17 -16.08 4.99
N PRO A 372 5.39 -16.50 3.74
CA PRO A 372 4.64 -17.60 3.13
C PRO A 372 4.83 -18.93 3.84
N ALA A 373 6.06 -19.29 4.25
CA ALA A 373 6.34 -20.57 4.90
C ALA A 373 5.69 -20.67 6.29
N ALA A 374 5.69 -19.60 7.06
CA ALA A 374 5.02 -19.55 8.35
C ALA A 374 3.53 -19.21 8.24
N ARG A 375 3.01 -18.83 7.05
CA ARG A 375 1.65 -18.34 6.83
C ARG A 375 1.28 -17.21 7.78
N VAL A 376 2.19 -16.24 7.93
CA VAL A 376 2.08 -15.10 8.83
C VAL A 376 2.01 -13.80 8.02
N VAL A 377 1.12 -12.89 8.43
CA VAL A 377 1.08 -11.50 7.99
C VAL A 377 1.23 -10.61 9.22
N ILE A 378 2.10 -9.61 9.15
CA ILE A 378 2.28 -8.61 10.20
C ILE A 378 2.10 -7.23 9.56
N VAL A 379 1.25 -6.40 10.21
CA VAL A 379 1.09 -4.99 9.85
C VAL A 379 1.53 -4.14 11.01
N VAL A 380 2.42 -3.19 10.76
CA VAL A 380 2.90 -2.21 11.75
C VAL A 380 2.57 -0.81 11.29
N TRP A 381 1.92 -0.05 12.15
CA TRP A 381 1.78 1.39 12.07
C TRP A 381 2.80 2.03 12.98
N GLY A 382 3.88 2.53 12.43
CA GLY A 382 4.92 3.24 13.16
C GLY A 382 4.63 4.73 13.28
N ALA A 383 5.05 5.31 14.39
CA ALA A 383 5.08 6.75 14.62
C ALA A 383 6.48 7.21 15.01
N GLN A 384 7.49 6.69 14.30
CA GLN A 384 8.89 7.06 14.53
C GLN A 384 9.10 8.54 14.20
N PRO A 385 9.96 9.26 14.97
CA PRO A 385 10.09 10.72 14.81
C PRO A 385 10.73 11.10 13.48
N GLU A 386 11.69 10.32 13.00
CA GLU A 386 12.43 10.57 11.77
C GLU A 386 11.94 9.69 10.63
N PRO A 387 12.05 10.14 9.38
CA PRO A 387 11.69 9.33 8.22
C PRO A 387 12.43 7.98 8.18
N LEU A 388 13.72 7.97 8.51
CA LEU A 388 14.57 6.80 8.58
C LEU A 388 15.41 6.82 9.85
N GLY A 389 15.85 5.65 10.33
CA GLY A 389 16.76 5.52 11.47
C GLY A 389 16.10 5.70 12.85
N GLY A 390 14.78 5.87 12.91
CA GLY A 390 14.06 6.03 14.16
C GLY A 390 13.77 4.73 14.92
N ALA A 391 14.02 3.57 14.33
CA ALA A 391 13.85 2.28 14.97
C ALA A 391 14.98 2.00 15.96
N VAL A 392 14.62 1.62 17.19
CA VAL A 392 15.58 1.17 18.23
C VAL A 392 15.83 -0.33 18.13
N ILE A 393 14.80 -1.08 17.76
CA ILE A 393 14.82 -2.53 17.58
C ILE A 393 14.66 -2.80 16.08
N ASN A 394 15.45 -3.73 15.55
CA ASN A 394 15.32 -4.16 14.16
C ASN A 394 13.93 -4.81 13.95
N ASP A 395 13.12 -4.21 13.09
CA ASP A 395 11.76 -4.68 12.82
C ASP A 395 11.74 -6.11 12.24
N TRP A 396 12.69 -6.45 11.37
CA TRP A 396 12.81 -7.81 10.82
C TRP A 396 13.17 -8.84 11.87
N ALA A 397 13.99 -8.51 12.89
CA ALA A 397 14.27 -9.41 14.00
C ALA A 397 12.99 -9.74 14.79
N PHE A 398 12.12 -8.74 15.02
CA PHE A 398 10.81 -8.96 15.61
C PHE A 398 9.92 -9.83 14.72
N PHE A 399 9.86 -9.55 13.41
CA PHE A 399 9.01 -10.32 12.47
C PHE A 399 9.43 -11.79 12.38
N GLU A 400 10.72 -12.06 12.33
CA GLU A 400 11.24 -13.42 12.30
C GLU A 400 10.96 -14.18 13.60
N ALA A 401 11.07 -13.51 14.74
CA ALA A 401 10.73 -14.09 16.03
C ALA A 401 9.23 -14.43 16.12
N VAL A 402 8.36 -13.53 15.65
CA VAL A 402 6.90 -13.80 15.56
C VAL A 402 6.63 -14.98 14.64
N ALA A 403 7.22 -15.01 13.45
CA ALA A 403 7.03 -16.09 12.50
C ALA A 403 7.52 -17.43 13.07
N GLY A 404 8.65 -17.43 13.80
CA GLY A 404 9.19 -18.60 14.48
C GLY A 404 8.28 -19.12 15.61
N ALA A 405 7.73 -18.23 16.42
CA ALA A 405 6.81 -18.59 17.53
C ALA A 405 5.44 -19.09 17.07
N LEU A 406 5.05 -18.83 15.81
CA LEU A 406 3.77 -19.22 15.25
C LEU A 406 3.86 -20.41 14.28
N ARG A 407 5.00 -21.06 14.14
CA ARG A 407 5.18 -22.34 13.40
C ARG A 407 4.70 -23.53 14.23
#